data_492fcf2eb019331ece0c944e65c42e00
#
_entry.id   492fcf2eb019331ece0c944e65c42e00
#
_cell.length_a   1.000
_cell.length_b   1.000
_cell.length_c   1.000
_cell.angle_alpha   90.00
_cell.angle_beta   90.00
_cell.angle_gamma   90.00
#
_symmetry.space_group_name_H-M   'P 1'
#
loop_
_entity.id
_entity.type
_entity.pdbx_description
1 polymer ?
#
loop_
_entity_poly.entity_id
_entity_poly.type
_entity_poly.pdbx_seq_one_letter_code
_entity_poly.pdbx_strand_id
1 'polypeptide(L)'
;MKKIKKLQWIRIVIQGICFIYFPALFSQAFLGIKNIFVSMGKGTPLVLNDFSIILLLLCLFTMFFGRFFCGFMCAFGAIGDWIYCVSSWLQRKTKKKIPEIPERFALILQKIKYVLLFGIICLCFLEKENLLNENSPWTIFSLLRAGNFSAVSNLCAILLLVFIVAGMAVKERFFCQFLCPMGAVFSLLPQFPFFRLRRGRSCLNGCQACRKNCPVSIKLQEIPLRDGECISCLKCTMICPKQNIHYLPKIRKNKKDEKK
;
A
#
# COMPACT_ATOMS: atom_id res chain seq x y z
N MET A 1 3.42 -14.63 -22.50
CA MET A 1 2.83 -13.29 -22.47
C MET A 1 1.32 -13.25 -22.19
N LYS A 2 0.47 -14.13 -22.72
CA LYS A 2 -1.00 -14.12 -22.47
C LYS A 2 -1.39 -14.32 -20.99
N LYS A 3 -0.78 -15.25 -20.24
CA LYS A 3 -1.04 -15.48 -18.80
C LYS A 3 -0.77 -14.24 -17.92
N ILE A 4 0.19 -13.46 -18.29
CA ILE A 4 0.70 -12.29 -17.58
C ILE A 4 -0.29 -11.13 -17.67
N LYS A 5 -0.84 -10.87 -18.86
CA LYS A 5 -1.89 -9.86 -19.05
C LYS A 5 -3.16 -10.23 -18.25
N LYS A 6 -3.50 -11.53 -18.18
CA LYS A 6 -4.69 -12.02 -17.44
C LYS A 6 -4.63 -11.69 -15.95
N LEU A 7 -3.47 -11.81 -15.30
CA LEU A 7 -3.32 -11.51 -13.86
C LEU A 7 -3.50 -10.02 -13.53
N GLN A 8 -3.03 -9.11 -14.41
CA GLN A 8 -3.28 -7.68 -14.25
C GLN A 8 -4.77 -7.33 -14.41
N TRP A 9 -5.44 -7.92 -15.38
CA TRP A 9 -6.88 -7.75 -15.54
C TRP A 9 -7.65 -8.22 -14.31
N ILE A 10 -7.30 -9.39 -13.76
CA ILE A 10 -7.89 -9.90 -12.52
C ILE A 10 -7.67 -8.90 -11.38
N ARG A 11 -6.45 -8.34 -11.25
CA ARG A 11 -6.14 -7.32 -10.25
C ARG A 11 -7.02 -6.08 -10.42
N ILE A 12 -7.12 -5.54 -11.63
CA ILE A 12 -7.95 -4.35 -11.94
C ILE A 12 -9.41 -4.62 -11.62
N VAL A 13 -9.94 -5.80 -12.01
CA VAL A 13 -11.32 -6.20 -11.71
C VAL A 13 -11.54 -6.30 -10.20
N ILE A 14 -10.66 -6.97 -9.46
CA ILE A 14 -10.77 -7.05 -7.98
C ILE A 14 -10.71 -5.65 -7.37
N GLN A 15 -9.80 -4.79 -7.80
CA GLN A 15 -9.69 -3.41 -7.34
C GLN A 15 -10.98 -2.62 -7.62
N GLY A 16 -11.57 -2.79 -8.81
CA GLY A 16 -12.85 -2.15 -9.17
C GLY A 16 -14.00 -2.62 -8.29
N ILE A 17 -14.12 -3.93 -8.09
CA ILE A 17 -15.15 -4.51 -7.21
C ILE A 17 -14.96 -4.00 -5.78
N CYS A 18 -13.76 -4.06 -5.21
CA CYS A 18 -13.49 -3.58 -3.86
C CYS A 18 -13.70 -2.07 -3.72
N PHE A 19 -13.42 -1.28 -4.76
CA PHE A 19 -13.66 0.16 -4.77
C PHE A 19 -15.16 0.50 -4.71
N ILE A 20 -16.00 -0.29 -5.38
CA ILE A 20 -17.46 -0.09 -5.40
C ILE A 20 -18.11 -0.56 -4.10
N TYR A 21 -17.82 -1.79 -3.68
CA TYR A 21 -18.50 -2.44 -2.55
C TYR A 21 -17.88 -2.12 -1.18
N PHE A 22 -16.56 -1.93 -1.11
CA PHE A 22 -15.83 -1.76 0.14
C PHE A 22 -14.91 -0.53 0.16
N PRO A 23 -15.38 0.65 -0.25
CA PRO A 23 -14.54 1.85 -0.35
C PRO A 23 -14.07 2.36 1.02
N ALA A 24 -14.86 2.11 2.06
CA ALA A 24 -14.65 2.62 3.40
C ALA A 24 -13.72 1.73 4.25
N LEU A 25 -13.34 0.52 3.79
CA LEU A 25 -12.49 -0.39 4.58
C LEU A 25 -11.22 0.25 5.11
N PHE A 26 -10.58 1.08 4.29
CA PHE A 26 -9.38 1.80 4.72
C PHE A 26 -9.68 2.80 5.84
N SER A 27 -10.72 3.62 5.67
CA SER A 27 -11.13 4.63 6.66
C SER A 27 -11.59 3.99 7.96
N GLN A 28 -12.34 2.90 7.87
CA GLN A 28 -12.82 2.14 9.04
C GLN A 28 -11.66 1.52 9.82
N ALA A 29 -10.70 0.90 9.14
CA ALA A 29 -9.51 0.36 9.78
C ALA A 29 -8.64 1.44 10.42
N PHE A 30 -8.54 2.62 9.78
CA PHE A 30 -7.82 3.76 10.34
C PHE A 30 -8.52 4.33 11.59
N LEU A 31 -9.86 4.38 11.60
CA LEU A 31 -10.64 4.72 12.79
C LEU A 31 -10.42 3.71 13.91
N GLY A 32 -10.30 2.42 13.58
CA GLY A 32 -9.95 1.38 14.56
C GLY A 32 -8.61 1.64 15.25
N ILE A 33 -7.58 2.06 14.51
CA ILE A 33 -6.28 2.46 15.10
C ILE A 33 -6.47 3.62 16.08
N LYS A 34 -7.15 4.69 15.65
CA LYS A 34 -7.38 5.87 16.50
C LYS A 34 -8.12 5.48 17.78
N ASN A 35 -9.22 4.74 17.66
CA ASN A 35 -10.03 4.34 18.81
C ASN A 35 -9.21 3.54 19.85
N ILE A 36 -8.36 2.61 19.40
CA ILE A 36 -7.50 1.84 20.29
C ILE A 36 -6.54 2.76 21.06
N PHE A 37 -5.84 3.67 20.36
CA PHE A 37 -4.87 4.54 21.02
C PHE A 37 -5.53 5.61 21.90
N VAL A 38 -6.70 6.12 21.54
CA VAL A 38 -7.50 7.04 22.36
C VAL A 38 -7.97 6.33 23.65
N SER A 39 -8.51 5.12 23.53
CA SER A 39 -8.92 4.33 24.70
C SER A 39 -7.74 4.02 25.63
N MET A 40 -6.57 3.71 25.06
CA MET A 40 -5.33 3.53 25.85
C MET A 40 -4.90 4.82 26.56
N GLY A 41 -4.99 5.97 25.89
CA GLY A 41 -4.66 7.28 26.48
C GLY A 41 -5.59 7.67 27.63
N LYS A 42 -6.89 7.41 27.49
CA LYS A 42 -7.93 7.68 28.49
C LYS A 42 -8.00 6.63 29.61
N GLY A 43 -7.22 5.55 29.54
CA GLY A 43 -7.31 4.45 30.49
C GLY A 43 -8.66 3.73 30.52
N THR A 44 -9.47 3.89 29.46
CA THR A 44 -10.78 3.24 29.34
C THR A 44 -10.62 1.81 28.85
N PRO A 45 -11.50 0.86 29.26
CA PRO A 45 -11.42 -0.50 28.76
C PRO A 45 -11.56 -0.53 27.24
N LEU A 46 -10.73 -1.35 26.58
CA LEU A 46 -10.78 -1.55 25.13
C LEU A 46 -12.13 -2.17 24.75
N VAL A 47 -13.05 -1.35 24.28
CA VAL A 47 -14.32 -1.84 23.71
C VAL A 47 -14.04 -2.27 22.27
N LEU A 48 -14.37 -3.53 21.98
CA LEU A 48 -14.31 -4.09 20.62
C LEU A 48 -15.44 -3.51 19.78
N ASN A 49 -15.24 -2.31 19.27
CA ASN A 49 -16.14 -1.69 18.31
C ASN A 49 -15.92 -2.33 16.93
N ASP A 50 -16.90 -2.24 16.04
CA ASP A 50 -16.85 -2.76 14.66
C ASP A 50 -15.57 -2.33 13.93
N PHE A 51 -15.12 -1.10 14.14
CA PHE A 51 -13.87 -0.57 13.56
C PHE A 51 -12.61 -1.30 14.06
N SER A 52 -12.59 -1.66 15.36
CA SER A 52 -11.47 -2.39 15.97
C SER A 52 -11.45 -3.85 15.49
N ILE A 53 -12.62 -4.45 15.29
CA ILE A 53 -12.76 -5.80 14.72
C ILE A 53 -12.25 -5.84 13.29
N ILE A 54 -12.65 -4.86 12.45
CA ILE A 54 -12.18 -4.75 11.06
C ILE A 54 -10.66 -4.61 11.02
N LEU A 55 -10.08 -3.77 11.88
CA LEU A 55 -8.64 -3.61 11.98
C LEU A 55 -7.96 -4.94 12.37
N LEU A 56 -8.46 -5.63 13.38
CA LEU A 56 -7.93 -6.93 13.83
C LEU A 56 -7.95 -7.96 12.70
N LEU A 57 -9.07 -8.07 11.99
CA LEU A 57 -9.20 -8.98 10.84
C LEU A 57 -8.21 -8.64 9.73
N LEU A 58 -8.01 -7.36 9.42
CA LEU A 58 -7.02 -6.92 8.42
C LEU A 58 -5.58 -7.18 8.89
N CYS A 59 -5.28 -7.00 10.17
CA CYS A 59 -3.97 -7.33 10.74
C CYS A 59 -3.71 -8.84 10.65
N LEU A 60 -4.66 -9.68 11.04
CA LEU A 60 -4.57 -11.14 10.91
C LEU A 60 -4.39 -11.56 9.46
N PHE A 61 -5.21 -11.00 8.55
CA PHE A 61 -5.07 -11.25 7.12
C PHE A 61 -3.66 -10.88 6.61
N THR A 62 -3.14 -9.73 7.05
CA THR A 62 -1.80 -9.26 6.66
C THR A 62 -0.70 -10.16 7.21
N MET A 63 -0.83 -10.71 8.42
CA MET A 63 0.13 -11.65 8.98
C MET A 63 0.23 -12.93 8.15
N PHE A 64 -0.88 -13.44 7.63
CA PHE A 64 -0.91 -14.69 6.86
C PHE A 64 -0.59 -14.50 5.36
N PHE A 65 -1.13 -13.47 4.73
CA PHE A 65 -1.03 -13.24 3.29
C PHE A 65 -0.03 -12.12 2.91
N GLY A 66 0.61 -11.50 3.90
CA GLY A 66 1.40 -10.29 3.68
C GLY A 66 0.48 -9.11 3.34
N ARG A 67 1.04 -8.02 2.84
CA ARG A 67 0.30 -6.80 2.49
C ARG A 67 -0.53 -6.93 1.19
N PHE A 68 -1.13 -8.10 0.97
CA PHE A 68 -1.97 -8.38 -0.20
C PHE A 68 -3.17 -7.44 -0.27
N PHE A 69 -3.76 -7.09 0.89
CA PHE A 69 -4.82 -6.08 0.98
C PHE A 69 -4.44 -4.78 0.29
N CYS A 70 -3.24 -4.25 0.56
CA CYS A 70 -2.76 -3.00 -0.06
C CYS A 70 -2.59 -3.13 -1.58
N GLY A 71 -2.24 -4.31 -2.06
CA GLY A 71 -2.01 -4.57 -3.49
C GLY A 71 -3.27 -4.73 -4.32
N PHE A 72 -4.34 -5.31 -3.74
CA PHE A 72 -5.52 -5.77 -4.48
C PHE A 72 -6.83 -5.17 -4.01
N MET A 73 -7.01 -4.88 -2.71
CA MET A 73 -8.31 -4.53 -2.14
C MET A 73 -8.42 -3.06 -1.73
N CYS A 74 -7.31 -2.40 -1.40
CA CYS A 74 -7.34 -1.03 -0.90
C CYS A 74 -7.83 -0.04 -1.96
N ALA A 75 -8.92 0.68 -1.68
CA ALA A 75 -9.52 1.68 -2.57
C ALA A 75 -8.54 2.81 -2.93
N PHE A 76 -7.80 3.35 -1.94
CA PHE A 76 -6.75 4.36 -2.18
C PHE A 76 -5.62 3.81 -3.04
N GLY A 77 -5.27 2.55 -2.86
CA GLY A 77 -4.30 1.89 -3.71
C GLY A 77 -4.77 1.77 -5.15
N ALA A 78 -6.03 1.44 -5.38
CA ALA A 78 -6.62 1.36 -6.71
C ALA A 78 -6.63 2.72 -7.40
N ILE A 79 -7.07 3.78 -6.71
CA ILE A 79 -7.06 5.16 -7.23
C ILE A 79 -5.63 5.56 -7.63
N GLY A 80 -4.63 5.31 -6.78
CA GLY A 80 -3.24 5.60 -7.08
C GLY A 80 -2.75 4.89 -8.34
N ASP A 81 -3.13 3.62 -8.54
CA ASP A 81 -2.79 2.88 -9.76
C ASP A 81 -3.47 3.50 -11.00
N TRP A 82 -4.73 3.91 -10.90
CA TRP A 82 -5.47 4.52 -12.01
C TRP A 82 -4.93 5.90 -12.36
N ILE A 83 -4.70 6.78 -11.37
CA ILE A 83 -4.11 8.10 -11.58
C ILE A 83 -2.74 7.97 -12.27
N TYR A 84 -1.90 7.06 -11.77
CA TYR A 84 -0.58 6.83 -12.38
C TYR A 84 -0.68 6.27 -13.80
N CYS A 85 -1.64 5.40 -14.07
CA CYS A 85 -1.90 4.86 -15.41
C CYS A 85 -2.28 5.97 -16.40
N VAL A 86 -3.20 6.86 -16.00
CA VAL A 86 -3.62 8.03 -16.81
C VAL A 86 -2.45 8.99 -17.00
N SER A 87 -1.72 9.32 -15.92
CA SER A 87 -0.54 10.19 -15.96
C SER A 87 0.53 9.63 -16.91
N SER A 88 0.86 8.35 -16.79
CA SER A 88 1.87 7.71 -17.65
C SER A 88 1.42 7.58 -19.11
N TRP A 89 0.13 7.43 -19.37
CA TRP A 89 -0.43 7.51 -20.73
C TRP A 89 -0.29 8.91 -21.31
N LEU A 90 -0.63 9.96 -20.53
CA LEU A 90 -0.51 11.35 -20.93
C LEU A 90 0.96 11.74 -21.20
N GLN A 91 1.89 11.34 -20.34
CA GLN A 91 3.34 11.54 -20.52
C GLN A 91 3.86 10.92 -21.83
N ARG A 92 3.36 9.71 -22.17
CA ARG A 92 3.71 9.08 -23.47
C ARG A 92 3.16 9.86 -24.67
N LYS A 93 1.94 10.38 -24.55
CA LYS A 93 1.30 11.17 -25.62
C LYS A 93 1.99 12.52 -25.81
N THR A 94 2.34 13.20 -24.73
CA THR A 94 2.97 14.53 -24.75
C THR A 94 4.49 14.47 -24.93
N LYS A 95 5.11 13.26 -24.94
CA LYS A 95 6.56 13.03 -24.96
C LYS A 95 7.33 13.74 -23.83
N LYS A 96 6.65 14.31 -22.83
CA LYS A 96 7.25 14.93 -21.65
C LYS A 96 7.27 13.89 -20.53
N LYS A 97 8.47 13.51 -20.09
CA LYS A 97 8.65 12.61 -18.94
C LYS A 97 8.78 13.43 -17.67
N ILE A 98 7.96 13.13 -16.68
CA ILE A 98 8.15 13.65 -15.32
C ILE A 98 9.35 12.94 -14.71
N PRO A 99 10.29 13.65 -14.07
CA PRO A 99 11.46 13.03 -13.44
C PRO A 99 11.01 12.04 -12.35
N GLU A 100 11.52 10.83 -12.43
CA GLU A 100 11.25 9.80 -11.40
C GLU A 100 12.04 10.14 -10.14
N ILE A 101 11.43 9.89 -8.98
CA ILE A 101 12.10 10.07 -7.69
C ILE A 101 13.27 9.11 -7.60
N PRO A 102 14.53 9.60 -7.39
CA PRO A 102 15.68 8.73 -7.25
C PRO A 102 15.48 7.71 -6.14
N GLU A 103 15.97 6.49 -6.36
CA GLU A 103 15.73 5.36 -5.46
C GLU A 103 16.24 5.62 -4.04
N ARG A 104 17.37 6.34 -3.91
CA ARG A 104 17.94 6.73 -2.60
C ARG A 104 16.98 7.65 -1.81
N PHE A 105 16.40 8.64 -2.49
CA PHE A 105 15.40 9.53 -1.88
C PHE A 105 14.10 8.79 -1.53
N ALA A 106 13.66 7.86 -2.38
CA ALA A 106 12.49 7.06 -2.11
C ALA A 106 12.64 6.22 -0.82
N LEU A 107 13.82 5.68 -0.55
CA LEU A 107 14.08 4.92 0.69
C LEU A 107 14.08 5.81 1.96
N ILE A 108 14.52 7.07 1.83
CA ILE A 108 14.47 8.04 2.95
C ILE A 108 13.03 8.49 3.17
N LEU A 109 12.33 8.88 2.11
CA LEU A 109 10.93 9.30 2.16
C LEU A 109 10.01 8.21 2.73
N GLN A 110 10.36 6.94 2.51
CA GLN A 110 9.60 5.80 3.05
C GLN A 110 9.54 5.79 4.58
N LYS A 111 10.51 6.41 5.25
CA LYS A 111 10.51 6.55 6.71
C LYS A 111 9.47 7.55 7.21
N ILE A 112 9.02 8.49 6.38
CA ILE A 112 8.04 9.52 6.75
C ILE A 112 6.74 8.90 7.26
N LYS A 113 6.27 7.80 6.67
CA LYS A 113 5.04 7.14 7.14
C LYS A 113 5.12 6.65 8.59
N TYR A 114 6.32 6.26 9.07
CA TYR A 114 6.52 5.86 10.47
C TYR A 114 6.51 7.07 11.40
N VAL A 115 7.09 8.19 10.96
CA VAL A 115 7.03 9.47 11.70
C VAL A 115 5.58 9.95 11.77
N LEU A 116 4.83 9.87 10.66
CA LEU A 116 3.40 10.20 10.64
C LEU A 116 2.59 9.29 11.58
N LEU A 117 2.85 7.98 11.55
CA LEU A 117 2.19 7.05 12.47
C LEU A 117 2.47 7.41 13.92
N PHE A 118 3.74 7.68 14.26
CA PHE A 118 4.13 8.10 15.61
C PHE A 118 3.44 9.41 16.01
N GLY A 119 3.41 10.40 15.12
CA GLY A 119 2.70 11.67 15.38
C GLY A 119 1.19 11.47 15.62
N ILE A 120 0.54 10.60 14.84
CA ILE A 120 -0.88 10.25 15.05
C ILE A 120 -1.08 9.61 16.42
N ILE A 121 -0.22 8.66 16.80
CA ILE A 121 -0.27 8.02 18.12
C ILE A 121 -0.13 9.06 19.23
N CYS A 122 0.87 9.94 19.15
CA CYS A 122 1.06 11.02 20.13
C CYS A 122 -0.17 11.92 20.25
N LEU A 123 -0.78 12.34 19.12
CA LEU A 123 -1.98 13.18 19.13
C LEU A 123 -3.18 12.45 19.75
N CYS A 124 -3.32 11.16 19.54
CA CYS A 124 -4.36 10.34 20.18
C CYS A 124 -4.15 10.28 21.71
N PHE A 125 -2.92 10.10 22.18
CA PHE A 125 -2.61 10.11 23.62
C PHE A 125 -2.83 11.49 24.27
N LEU A 126 -2.62 12.59 23.52
CA LEU A 126 -2.84 13.96 24.00
C LEU A 126 -4.32 14.39 23.89
N GLU A 127 -5.23 13.50 23.56
CA GLU A 127 -6.69 13.75 23.38
C GLU A 127 -7.01 14.82 22.32
N LYS A 128 -6.05 15.14 21.44
CA LYS A 128 -6.22 16.09 20.32
C LYS A 128 -6.67 15.43 19.03
N GLU A 129 -7.49 14.39 19.12
CA GLU A 129 -8.01 13.63 17.98
C GLU A 129 -8.86 14.48 17.01
N ASN A 130 -9.47 15.58 17.51
CA ASN A 130 -10.26 16.50 16.68
C ASN A 130 -9.42 17.11 15.55
N LEU A 131 -8.15 17.46 15.81
CA LEU A 131 -7.25 17.98 14.79
C LEU A 131 -7.01 16.98 13.65
N LEU A 132 -6.96 15.69 13.98
CA LEU A 132 -6.81 14.64 12.99
C LEU A 132 -8.09 14.44 12.15
N ASN A 133 -9.27 14.62 12.76
CA ASN A 133 -10.53 14.45 12.08
C ASN A 133 -10.81 15.61 11.11
N GLU A 134 -10.57 16.83 11.55
CA GLU A 134 -10.79 18.05 10.77
C GLU A 134 -9.83 18.14 9.56
N ASN A 135 -8.58 17.75 9.73
CA ASN A 135 -7.55 17.84 8.69
C ASN A 135 -7.36 16.53 7.90
N SER A 136 -8.26 15.56 8.05
CA SER A 136 -8.12 14.26 7.41
C SER A 136 -8.45 14.32 5.91
N PRO A 137 -7.50 14.01 5.01
CA PRO A 137 -7.77 13.95 3.57
C PRO A 137 -8.75 12.82 3.21
N TRP A 138 -8.89 11.82 4.08
CA TRP A 138 -9.86 10.73 3.88
C TRP A 138 -11.30 11.20 4.12
N THR A 139 -11.51 12.10 5.06
CA THR A 139 -12.81 12.71 5.31
C THR A 139 -13.26 13.48 4.07
N ILE A 140 -12.38 14.31 3.50
CA ILE A 140 -12.68 15.04 2.25
C ILE A 140 -12.95 14.08 1.10
N PHE A 141 -12.13 13.05 0.95
CA PHE A 141 -12.35 12.05 -0.09
C PHE A 141 -13.72 11.35 0.06
N SER A 142 -14.14 11.01 1.28
CA SER A 142 -15.45 10.40 1.53
C SER A 142 -16.60 11.36 1.27
N LEU A 143 -16.46 12.65 1.61
CA LEU A 143 -17.45 13.69 1.34
C LEU A 143 -17.61 13.95 -0.16
N LEU A 144 -16.50 14.07 -0.89
CA LEU A 144 -16.52 14.22 -2.35
C LEU A 144 -17.22 13.05 -3.03
N ARG A 145 -16.98 11.83 -2.54
CA ARG A 145 -17.63 10.64 -3.06
C ARG A 145 -19.13 10.60 -2.75
N ALA A 146 -19.54 11.10 -1.58
CA ALA A 146 -20.94 11.21 -1.19
C ALA A 146 -21.67 12.36 -1.91
N GLY A 147 -20.97 13.16 -2.72
CA GLY A 147 -21.55 14.32 -3.41
C GLY A 147 -21.76 15.55 -2.53
N ASN A 148 -21.24 15.52 -1.29
CA ASN A 148 -21.40 16.60 -0.31
C ASN A 148 -20.26 17.64 -0.45
N PHE A 149 -20.30 18.44 -1.51
CA PHE A 149 -19.28 19.47 -1.79
C PHE A 149 -19.34 20.64 -0.80
N SER A 150 -20.50 20.96 -0.26
CA SER A 150 -20.70 22.06 0.69
C SER A 150 -20.06 21.84 2.06
N ALA A 151 -19.82 20.57 2.43
CA ALA A 151 -19.16 20.22 3.70
C ALA A 151 -17.62 20.26 3.61
N VAL A 152 -17.07 20.53 2.41
CA VAL A 152 -15.62 20.58 2.17
C VAL A 152 -15.11 21.99 2.44
N SER A 153 -14.95 22.37 3.70
CA SER A 153 -14.54 23.73 4.11
C SER A 153 -13.08 23.85 4.53
N ASN A 154 -12.41 22.72 4.84
CA ASN A 154 -11.05 22.76 5.38
C ASN A 154 -9.99 22.84 4.27
N LEU A 155 -9.41 24.03 4.09
CA LEU A 155 -8.38 24.30 3.06
C LEU A 155 -7.14 23.42 3.25
N CYS A 156 -6.71 23.18 4.49
CA CYS A 156 -5.52 22.37 4.78
C CYS A 156 -5.69 20.92 4.29
N ALA A 157 -6.84 20.31 4.55
CA ALA A 157 -7.15 18.95 4.13
C ALA A 157 -7.31 18.85 2.60
N ILE A 158 -7.84 19.89 1.94
CA ILE A 158 -7.91 19.96 0.47
C ILE A 158 -6.51 20.01 -0.12
N LEU A 159 -5.64 20.88 0.37
CA LEU A 159 -4.26 21.00 -0.10
C LEU A 159 -3.49 19.69 0.09
N LEU A 160 -3.70 19.01 1.23
CA LEU A 160 -3.10 17.70 1.48
C LEU A 160 -3.61 16.64 0.49
N LEU A 161 -4.91 16.62 0.19
CA LEU A 161 -5.48 15.72 -0.80
C LEU A 161 -4.91 15.98 -2.19
N VAL A 162 -4.83 17.24 -2.61
CA VAL A 162 -4.23 17.65 -3.89
C VAL A 162 -2.76 17.23 -3.96
N PHE A 163 -2.00 17.43 -2.89
CA PHE A 163 -0.61 16.98 -2.79
C PHE A 163 -0.48 15.46 -2.96
N ILE A 164 -1.36 14.69 -2.32
CA ILE A 164 -1.39 13.22 -2.45
C ILE A 164 -1.69 12.81 -3.90
N VAL A 165 -2.69 13.42 -4.52
CA VAL A 165 -3.08 13.14 -5.92
C VAL A 165 -1.95 13.49 -6.89
N ALA A 166 -1.31 14.65 -6.72
CA ALA A 166 -0.15 15.05 -7.50
C ALA A 166 1.01 14.06 -7.33
N GLY A 167 1.30 13.64 -6.11
CA GLY A 167 2.31 12.61 -5.82
C GLY A 167 1.99 11.27 -6.49
N MET A 168 0.71 10.85 -6.51
CA MET A 168 0.26 9.63 -7.20
C MET A 168 0.42 9.73 -8.71
N ALA A 169 0.32 10.94 -9.31
CA ALA A 169 0.57 11.16 -10.73
C ALA A 169 2.05 11.04 -11.10
N VAL A 170 2.96 11.38 -10.16
CA VAL A 170 4.42 11.29 -10.35
C VAL A 170 4.93 9.87 -10.13
N LYS A 171 4.46 9.21 -9.05
CA LYS A 171 4.95 7.89 -8.67
C LYS A 171 3.79 6.94 -8.34
N GLU A 172 3.85 5.77 -8.96
CA GLU A 172 2.91 4.70 -8.62
C GLU A 172 2.98 4.37 -7.13
N ARG A 173 1.82 4.27 -6.49
CA ARG A 173 1.73 3.93 -5.05
C ARG A 173 2.41 4.95 -4.12
N PHE A 174 2.52 6.23 -4.54
CA PHE A 174 3.12 7.31 -3.75
C PHE A 174 2.57 7.35 -2.32
N PHE A 175 1.24 7.40 -2.19
CA PHE A 175 0.59 7.44 -0.89
C PHE A 175 0.93 6.20 -0.03
N CYS A 176 0.79 4.99 -0.60
CA CYS A 176 1.02 3.74 0.12
C CYS A 176 2.48 3.58 0.57
N GLN A 177 3.42 4.17 -0.17
CA GLN A 177 4.84 4.07 0.11
C GLN A 177 5.30 5.07 1.16
N PHE A 178 4.83 6.33 1.10
CA PHE A 178 5.42 7.44 1.86
C PHE A 178 4.53 7.99 2.97
N LEU A 179 3.22 7.97 2.81
CA LEU A 179 2.29 8.71 3.65
C LEU A 179 1.28 7.84 4.41
N CYS A 180 1.10 6.58 4.01
CA CYS A 180 0.04 5.75 4.57
C CYS A 180 0.37 5.22 5.97
N PRO A 181 -0.32 5.67 7.04
CA PRO A 181 -0.10 5.18 8.40
C PRO A 181 -0.50 3.70 8.55
N MET A 182 -1.57 3.26 7.88
CA MET A 182 -1.95 1.85 7.82
C MET A 182 -0.85 1.00 7.17
N GLY A 183 -0.20 1.55 6.12
CA GLY A 183 0.95 0.92 5.49
C GLY A 183 2.12 0.77 6.45
N ALA A 184 2.34 1.72 7.37
CA ALA A 184 3.36 1.62 8.42
C ALA A 184 3.01 0.51 9.42
N VAL A 185 1.77 0.45 9.91
CA VAL A 185 1.30 -0.62 10.82
C VAL A 185 1.51 -2.00 10.19
N PHE A 186 1.04 -2.19 8.95
CA PHE A 186 1.16 -3.49 8.27
C PHE A 186 2.61 -3.90 7.96
N SER A 187 3.54 -2.94 7.82
CA SER A 187 4.95 -3.27 7.63
C SER A 187 5.67 -3.65 8.92
N LEU A 188 5.19 -3.15 10.07
CA LEU A 188 5.72 -3.47 11.40
C LEU A 188 5.22 -4.82 11.93
N LEU A 189 4.05 -5.29 11.44
CA LEU A 189 3.52 -6.59 11.87
C LEU A 189 4.45 -7.74 11.49
N PRO A 190 4.62 -8.74 12.39
CA PRO A 190 5.35 -9.95 12.05
C PRO A 190 4.61 -10.69 10.94
N GLN A 191 5.24 -10.77 9.78
CA GLN A 191 4.66 -11.42 8.62
C GLN A 191 5.14 -12.87 8.55
N PHE A 192 4.19 -13.80 8.68
CA PHE A 192 4.38 -15.24 8.43
C PHE A 192 3.61 -15.67 7.17
N PRO A 193 3.80 -15.00 6.02
CA PRO A 193 2.95 -15.24 4.87
C PRO A 193 3.10 -16.67 4.39
N PHE A 194 1.97 -17.37 4.28
CA PHE A 194 1.94 -18.68 3.62
C PHE A 194 2.38 -18.56 2.16
N PHE A 195 2.01 -17.46 1.53
CA PHE A 195 2.40 -17.13 0.16
C PHE A 195 3.50 -16.08 0.19
N ARG A 196 4.64 -16.40 -0.43
CA ARG A 196 5.78 -15.48 -0.56
C ARG A 196 6.25 -15.41 -1.99
N LEU A 197 6.69 -14.21 -2.36
CA LEU A 197 7.48 -14.05 -3.59
C LEU A 197 8.85 -14.70 -3.40
N ARG A 198 9.19 -15.59 -4.32
CA ARG A 198 10.51 -16.24 -4.39
C ARG A 198 11.13 -15.95 -5.72
N ARG A 199 12.40 -15.58 -5.68
CA ARG A 199 13.24 -15.45 -6.87
C ARG A 199 14.09 -16.72 -7.00
N GLY A 200 14.09 -17.33 -8.19
CA GLY A 200 14.98 -18.44 -8.49
C GLY A 200 16.43 -17.98 -8.71
N ARG A 201 17.37 -18.91 -8.67
CA ARG A 201 18.82 -18.62 -8.77
C ARG A 201 19.24 -18.22 -10.19
N SER A 202 18.53 -18.66 -11.24
CA SER A 202 18.88 -18.43 -12.65
C SER A 202 18.46 -17.04 -13.14
N CYS A 203 19.02 -15.98 -12.57
CA CYS A 203 18.80 -14.62 -13.05
C CYS A 203 19.82 -14.23 -14.12
N LEU A 204 19.44 -13.37 -15.06
CA LEU A 204 20.38 -12.79 -16.03
C LEU A 204 21.31 -11.83 -15.31
N ASN A 205 22.62 -11.93 -15.59
CA ASN A 205 23.60 -11.00 -15.03
C ASN A 205 23.25 -9.57 -15.42
N GLY A 206 23.27 -8.66 -14.42
CA GLY A 206 22.94 -7.25 -14.61
C GLY A 206 21.45 -6.92 -14.80
N CYS A 207 20.56 -7.90 -14.83
CA CYS A 207 19.12 -7.64 -15.00
C CYS A 207 18.51 -7.01 -13.74
N GLN A 208 17.92 -5.82 -13.90
CA GLN A 208 17.23 -5.07 -12.84
C GLN A 208 15.76 -4.83 -13.14
N ALA A 209 15.16 -5.55 -14.09
CA ALA A 209 13.80 -5.30 -14.56
C ALA A 209 12.75 -5.31 -13.43
N CYS A 210 12.83 -6.28 -12.52
CA CYS A 210 11.91 -6.40 -11.38
C CYS A 210 12.07 -5.26 -10.35
N ARG A 211 13.31 -4.75 -10.16
CA ARG A 211 13.62 -3.64 -9.25
C ARG A 211 13.11 -2.31 -9.80
N LYS A 212 13.47 -2.00 -11.05
CA LYS A 212 13.07 -0.74 -11.72
C LYS A 212 11.56 -0.59 -11.85
N ASN A 213 10.83 -1.69 -11.99
CA ASN A 213 9.37 -1.68 -12.13
C ASN A 213 8.63 -1.98 -10.82
N CYS A 214 9.31 -1.98 -9.68
CA CYS A 214 8.67 -2.16 -8.39
C CYS A 214 8.03 -0.85 -7.91
N PRO A 215 6.69 -0.81 -7.71
CA PRO A 215 5.99 0.42 -7.32
C PRO A 215 6.40 0.93 -5.93
N VAL A 216 6.95 0.05 -5.08
CA VAL A 216 7.38 0.38 -3.71
C VAL A 216 8.91 0.30 -3.54
N SER A 217 9.66 0.27 -4.64
CA SER A 217 11.14 0.39 -4.67
C SER A 217 11.89 -0.65 -3.83
N ILE A 218 11.39 -1.90 -3.75
CA ILE A 218 12.02 -2.97 -2.98
C ILE A 218 13.21 -3.56 -3.73
N LYS A 219 14.26 -3.92 -2.99
CA LYS A 219 15.39 -4.68 -3.49
C LYS A 219 15.06 -6.17 -3.54
N LEU A 220 14.57 -6.65 -4.69
CA LEU A 220 14.20 -8.06 -4.91
C LEU A 220 15.42 -9.01 -5.04
N GLN A 221 16.59 -8.61 -4.56
CA GLN A 221 17.82 -9.41 -4.69
C GLN A 221 17.94 -10.49 -3.59
N GLU A 222 17.29 -10.30 -2.47
CA GLU A 222 17.34 -11.23 -1.34
C GLU A 222 16.30 -12.35 -1.49
N ILE A 223 16.70 -13.57 -1.23
CA ILE A 223 15.86 -14.77 -1.27
C ILE A 223 15.86 -15.41 0.11
N PRO A 224 14.71 -15.65 0.74
CA PRO A 224 13.34 -15.22 0.42
C PRO A 224 13.12 -13.74 0.69
N LEU A 225 12.18 -13.11 -0.02
CA LEU A 225 11.83 -11.72 0.22
C LEU A 225 11.23 -11.57 1.64
N ARG A 226 12.01 -10.98 2.55
CA ARG A 226 11.59 -10.70 3.93
C ARG A 226 11.18 -9.26 4.15
N ASP A 227 11.02 -8.50 3.08
CA ASP A 227 10.74 -7.10 3.15
C ASP A 227 9.25 -6.86 3.45
N GLY A 228 8.95 -6.34 4.64
CA GLY A 228 7.60 -5.95 5.08
C GLY A 228 6.95 -4.87 4.22
N GLU A 229 7.73 -4.19 3.37
CA GLU A 229 7.23 -3.17 2.45
C GLU A 229 6.57 -3.75 1.18
N CYS A 230 6.73 -5.04 0.92
CA CYS A 230 6.14 -5.68 -0.24
C CYS A 230 4.61 -5.70 -0.16
N ILE A 231 3.94 -5.03 -1.09
CA ILE A 231 2.47 -4.98 -1.20
C ILE A 231 1.87 -6.17 -1.97
N SER A 232 2.66 -7.19 -2.27
CA SER A 232 2.26 -8.40 -3.02
C SER A 232 1.52 -8.13 -4.34
N CYS A 233 1.83 -7.03 -5.03
CA CYS A 233 1.15 -6.61 -6.28
C CYS A 233 1.46 -7.48 -7.50
N LEU A 234 2.40 -8.42 -7.40
CA LEU A 234 2.80 -9.40 -8.42
C LEU A 234 3.32 -8.81 -9.75
N LYS A 235 3.61 -7.49 -9.84
CA LYS A 235 4.17 -6.89 -11.06
C LYS A 235 5.52 -7.49 -11.44
N CYS A 236 6.36 -7.78 -10.45
CA CYS A 236 7.69 -8.36 -10.66
C CYS A 236 7.65 -9.74 -11.35
N THR A 237 6.62 -10.55 -11.06
CA THR A 237 6.45 -11.86 -11.71
C THR A 237 6.15 -11.72 -13.20
N MET A 238 5.56 -10.61 -13.59
CA MET A 238 5.13 -10.35 -14.96
C MET A 238 6.22 -9.75 -15.83
N ILE A 239 7.08 -8.94 -15.22
CA ILE A 239 8.14 -8.21 -15.94
C ILE A 239 9.38 -9.09 -16.09
N CYS A 240 9.52 -10.16 -15.30
CA CYS A 240 10.67 -11.04 -15.35
C CYS A 240 10.78 -11.76 -16.71
N PRO A 241 11.82 -11.50 -17.54
CA PRO A 241 11.96 -12.12 -18.86
C PRO A 241 12.15 -13.64 -18.76
N LYS A 242 12.79 -14.15 -17.71
CA LYS A 242 12.97 -15.58 -17.44
C LYS A 242 11.84 -16.20 -16.61
N GLN A 243 10.80 -15.45 -16.24
CA GLN A 243 9.69 -15.91 -15.38
C GLN A 243 10.19 -16.56 -14.07
N ASN A 244 11.32 -16.11 -13.56
CA ASN A 244 12.05 -16.71 -12.44
C ASN A 244 11.59 -16.18 -11.07
N ILE A 245 10.44 -15.48 -11.03
CA ILE A 245 9.82 -14.99 -9.80
C ILE A 245 8.47 -15.68 -9.65
N HIS A 246 8.31 -16.43 -8.57
CA HIS A 246 7.13 -17.21 -8.30
C HIS A 246 6.47 -16.76 -7.00
N TYR A 247 5.15 -16.73 -7.01
CA TYR A 247 4.32 -16.52 -5.82
C TYR A 247 3.81 -17.90 -5.39
N LEU A 248 4.52 -18.50 -4.47
CA LEU A 248 4.28 -19.89 -4.05
C LEU A 248 3.99 -19.98 -2.56
N PRO A 249 3.15 -20.95 -2.14
CA PRO A 249 3.03 -21.27 -0.73
C PRO A 249 4.39 -21.73 -0.18
N LYS A 250 4.59 -21.59 1.13
CA LYS A 250 5.81 -22.01 1.82
C LYS A 250 5.92 -23.54 1.82
N ILE A 251 6.21 -24.15 0.67
CA ILE A 251 6.47 -25.60 0.59
C ILE A 251 7.89 -25.86 1.07
N ARG A 252 8.02 -26.87 1.92
CA ARG A 252 9.25 -27.48 2.44
C ARG A 252 10.30 -27.60 1.33
N LYS A 253 11.51 -27.15 1.59
CA LYS A 253 12.68 -27.36 0.71
C LYS A 253 12.72 -28.81 0.24
N ASN A 254 12.47 -29.05 -1.02
CA ASN A 254 12.84 -30.31 -1.63
C ASN A 254 14.36 -30.22 -1.86
N LYS A 255 15.15 -31.07 -1.19
CA LYS A 255 16.60 -31.16 -1.29
C LYS A 255 17.12 -31.46 -2.71
N LYS A 256 16.21 -31.69 -3.69
CA LYS A 256 16.58 -32.03 -5.08
C LYS A 256 16.98 -30.82 -5.94
N ASP A 257 16.67 -29.58 -5.52
CA ASP A 257 17.01 -28.39 -6.32
C ASP A 257 18.43 -27.83 -5.99
N GLU A 258 19.16 -28.47 -5.08
CA GLU A 258 20.54 -28.07 -4.73
C GLU A 258 21.63 -28.78 -5.56
N LYS A 259 21.26 -29.73 -6.43
CA LYS A 259 22.20 -30.54 -7.24
C LYS A 259 22.04 -30.36 -8.75
N LYS A 260 21.65 -29.20 -9.23
CA LYS A 260 21.80 -28.89 -10.67
C LYS A 260 22.35 -27.49 -10.90
#